data_52d2f9990fb76f0818a95acf1fb22217
#
_entry.id   52d2f9990fb76f0818a95acf1fb22217
#
_cell.length_a   1.000
_cell.length_b   1.000
_cell.length_c   1.000
_cell.angle_alpha   90.00
_cell.angle_beta   90.00
_cell.angle_gamma   90.00
#
_symmetry.space_group_name_H-M   'P 1'
#
loop_
_entity.id
_entity.type
_entity.pdbx_description
1 polymer ?
#
loop_
_entity_poly.entity_id
_entity_poly.type
_entity_poly.pdbx_seq_one_letter_code
_entity_poly.pdbx_strand_id
1 'polypeptide(L)'
;MKRRALMAAATAAFLMGVCGMLQAAPVAEVISYGQSGLKASDARIHEAIKQAAQMRKWGIVSDKPGKVLLVYPTNNRSLHYQATVSVTYGKGSYKVEYVKSRGLDEKRNGCYGKEGVVCVHRNVNRWIANLGKDLNRILSQSY
;
A
#
# COMPACT_ATOMS: atom_id res chain seq x y z
N MET A 1 -17.10 60.05 49.71
CA MET A 1 -17.95 59.16 48.91
C MET A 1 -17.11 58.38 47.93
N LYS A 2 -16.94 57.11 48.15
CA LYS A 2 -16.10 56.25 47.32
C LYS A 2 -16.99 55.59 46.27
N ARG A 3 -16.78 55.91 45.04
CA ARG A 3 -17.43 55.21 43.93
C ARG A 3 -16.54 54.02 43.56
N ARG A 4 -17.02 52.84 43.84
CA ARG A 4 -16.39 51.61 43.36
C ARG A 4 -16.84 51.37 41.93
N ALA A 5 -15.91 51.44 41.02
CA ALA A 5 -16.16 51.00 39.68
C ALA A 5 -16.03 49.47 39.64
N LEU A 6 -17.14 48.84 39.34
CA LEU A 6 -17.16 47.41 39.07
C LEU A 6 -16.62 47.21 37.63
N MET A 7 -15.42 46.67 37.54
CA MET A 7 -14.92 46.15 36.30
C MET A 7 -15.56 44.79 36.06
N ALA A 8 -16.46 44.74 35.09
CA ALA A 8 -16.97 43.51 34.55
C ALA A 8 -15.86 42.88 33.69
N ALA A 9 -15.25 41.83 34.18
CA ALA A 9 -14.36 41.02 33.40
C ALA A 9 -15.22 40.21 32.42
N ALA A 10 -15.19 40.60 31.16
CA ALA A 10 -15.74 39.79 30.08
C ALA A 10 -14.81 38.62 29.82
N THR A 11 -15.15 37.47 30.36
CA THR A 11 -14.51 36.21 30.02
C THR A 11 -14.97 35.85 28.59
N ALA A 12 -14.15 36.17 27.60
CA ALA A 12 -14.34 35.65 26.28
C ALA A 12 -14.04 34.14 26.33
N ALA A 13 -15.08 33.33 26.35
CA ALA A 13 -14.94 31.90 26.14
C ALA A 13 -14.49 31.69 24.68
N PHE A 14 -13.22 31.46 24.52
CA PHE A 14 -12.68 30.99 23.24
C PHE A 14 -13.15 29.55 23.06
N LEU A 15 -14.29 29.38 22.41
CA LEU A 15 -14.67 28.09 21.84
C LEU A 15 -13.67 27.83 20.71
N MET A 16 -12.56 27.17 21.06
CA MET A 16 -11.78 26.48 20.06
C MET A 16 -12.67 25.38 19.51
N GLY A 17 -13.36 25.69 18.44
CA GLY A 17 -13.95 24.68 17.60
C GLY A 17 -12.81 23.77 17.18
N VAL A 18 -12.75 22.58 17.77
CA VAL A 18 -11.97 21.50 17.20
C VAL A 18 -12.65 21.23 15.87
N CYS A 19 -12.17 21.91 14.81
CA CYS A 19 -12.39 21.43 13.46
C CYS A 19 -11.80 20.02 13.47
N GLY A 20 -12.66 19.02 13.65
CA GLY A 20 -12.29 17.67 13.35
C GLY A 20 -11.73 17.70 11.95
N MET A 21 -10.40 17.58 11.82
CA MET A 21 -9.82 17.36 10.54
C MET A 21 -10.45 16.08 10.04
N LEU A 22 -11.36 16.22 9.06
CA LEU A 22 -11.72 15.14 8.19
C LEU A 22 -10.42 14.74 7.54
N GLN A 23 -9.74 13.76 8.12
CA GLN A 23 -8.59 13.18 7.50
C GLN A 23 -9.10 12.57 6.20
N ALA A 24 -8.72 13.19 5.08
CA ALA A 24 -8.85 12.55 3.79
C ALA A 24 -8.29 11.14 3.93
N ALA A 25 -9.00 10.13 3.38
CA ALA A 25 -8.52 8.76 3.37
C ALA A 25 -7.02 8.77 3.01
N PRO A 26 -6.17 8.08 3.79
CA PRO A 26 -4.72 8.19 3.64
C PRO A 26 -4.29 7.49 2.35
N VAL A 27 -4.33 8.23 1.25
CA VAL A 27 -3.78 7.79 -0.04
C VAL A 27 -2.33 8.19 -0.15
N ALA A 28 -1.56 7.38 -0.85
CA ALA A 28 -0.16 7.61 -1.13
C ALA A 28 0.16 7.16 -2.55
N GLU A 29 1.22 7.74 -3.12
CA GLU A 29 1.75 7.26 -4.39
C GLU A 29 2.14 5.80 -4.28
N VAL A 30 1.77 4.99 -5.28
CA VAL A 30 2.09 3.57 -5.29
C VAL A 30 3.59 3.36 -5.36
N ILE A 31 4.07 2.43 -4.55
CA ILE A 31 5.46 1.99 -4.60
C ILE A 31 5.61 0.76 -5.48
N SER A 32 6.82 0.51 -5.95
CA SER A 32 7.25 -0.78 -6.47
C SER A 32 8.34 -1.35 -5.57
N TYR A 33 8.49 -2.65 -5.58
CA TYR A 33 9.52 -3.33 -4.79
C TYR A 33 10.20 -4.37 -5.66
N GLY A 34 11.52 -4.35 -5.69
CA GLY A 34 12.23 -5.31 -6.52
C GLY A 34 13.67 -5.52 -6.08
N GLN A 35 14.25 -6.59 -6.60
CA GLN A 35 15.66 -6.91 -6.44
C GLN A 35 16.24 -7.48 -7.73
N SER A 36 17.53 -7.25 -7.91
CA SER A 36 18.31 -7.78 -9.01
C SER A 36 19.60 -8.40 -8.48
N GLY A 37 20.36 -9.04 -9.34
CA GLY A 37 21.63 -9.66 -8.96
C GLY A 37 21.47 -10.91 -8.09
N LEU A 38 20.31 -11.55 -8.11
CA LEU A 38 20.07 -12.78 -7.39
C LEU A 38 20.70 -13.98 -8.14
N LYS A 39 21.25 -14.90 -7.39
CA LYS A 39 21.80 -16.16 -7.94
C LYS A 39 20.73 -17.26 -8.05
N ALA A 40 19.47 -16.88 -8.04
CA ALA A 40 18.36 -17.81 -8.12
C ALA A 40 17.93 -18.00 -9.58
N SER A 41 17.60 -19.24 -9.95
CA SER A 41 16.98 -19.55 -11.24
C SER A 41 15.56 -18.97 -11.32
N ASP A 42 15.04 -18.82 -12.52
CA ASP A 42 13.65 -18.41 -12.73
C ASP A 42 12.67 -19.35 -12.03
N ALA A 43 12.92 -20.66 -12.09
CA ALA A 43 12.10 -21.66 -11.40
C ALA A 43 12.12 -21.45 -9.88
N ARG A 44 13.25 -21.11 -9.31
CA ARG A 44 13.38 -20.85 -7.87
C ARG A 44 12.65 -19.57 -7.48
N ILE A 45 12.77 -18.53 -8.28
CA ILE A 45 12.05 -17.26 -8.05
C ILE A 45 10.53 -17.50 -8.14
N HIS A 46 10.08 -18.23 -9.14
CA HIS A 46 8.68 -18.59 -9.30
C HIS A 46 8.12 -19.32 -8.07
N GLU A 47 8.85 -20.33 -7.58
CA GLU A 47 8.45 -21.03 -6.35
C GLU A 47 8.42 -20.10 -5.14
N ALA A 48 9.37 -19.19 -5.02
CA ALA A 48 9.40 -18.20 -3.94
C ALA A 48 8.17 -17.27 -3.99
N ILE A 49 7.76 -16.86 -5.18
CA ILE A 49 6.55 -16.04 -5.38
C ILE A 49 5.32 -16.79 -4.90
N LYS A 50 5.18 -18.05 -5.27
CA LYS A 50 4.05 -18.88 -4.84
C LYS A 50 4.05 -19.08 -3.32
N GLN A 51 5.19 -19.33 -2.73
CA GLN A 51 5.35 -19.50 -1.29
C GLN A 51 5.00 -18.20 -0.54
N ALA A 52 5.52 -17.06 -0.98
CA ALA A 52 5.23 -15.76 -0.37
C ALA A 52 3.74 -15.42 -0.47
N ALA A 53 3.13 -15.68 -1.62
CA ALA A 53 1.70 -15.46 -1.84
C ALA A 53 0.87 -16.30 -0.87
N GLN A 54 1.21 -17.57 -0.71
CA GLN A 54 0.51 -18.48 0.17
C GLN A 54 0.62 -18.07 1.64
N MET A 55 1.78 -17.62 2.08
CA MET A 55 2.03 -17.21 3.46
C MET A 55 1.12 -16.07 3.91
N ARG A 56 0.83 -15.12 3.03
CA ARG A 56 -0.02 -13.95 3.33
C ARG A 56 -1.39 -14.01 2.69
N LYS A 57 -1.76 -15.16 2.14
CA LYS A 57 -3.08 -15.40 1.54
C LYS A 57 -3.38 -14.50 0.34
N TRP A 58 -2.37 -14.21 -0.46
CA TRP A 58 -2.61 -13.67 -1.79
C TRP A 58 -3.25 -14.72 -2.68
N GLY A 59 -4.17 -14.30 -3.52
CA GLY A 59 -4.72 -15.17 -4.56
C GLY A 59 -3.92 -15.04 -5.85
N ILE A 60 -3.66 -16.15 -6.52
CA ILE A 60 -3.02 -16.16 -7.84
C ILE A 60 -4.13 -16.13 -8.88
N VAL A 61 -4.21 -15.06 -9.67
CA VAL A 61 -5.22 -14.91 -10.73
C VAL A 61 -4.66 -15.16 -12.11
N SER A 62 -3.35 -15.09 -12.28
CA SER A 62 -2.66 -15.44 -13.52
C SER A 62 -1.23 -15.85 -13.19
N ASP A 63 -0.78 -16.92 -13.82
CA ASP A 63 0.57 -17.46 -13.64
C ASP A 63 1.13 -17.82 -15.01
N LYS A 64 1.95 -16.92 -15.54
CA LYS A 64 2.61 -17.10 -16.84
C LYS A 64 4.13 -17.05 -16.64
N PRO A 65 4.91 -17.69 -17.51
CA PRO A 65 6.36 -17.57 -17.46
C PRO A 65 6.80 -16.11 -17.39
N GLY A 66 7.53 -15.75 -16.34
CA GLY A 66 8.05 -14.40 -16.12
C GLY A 66 7.08 -13.41 -15.48
N LYS A 67 5.80 -13.77 -15.26
CA LYS A 67 4.83 -12.83 -14.67
C LYS A 67 3.69 -13.54 -13.95
N VAL A 68 3.50 -13.21 -12.69
CA VAL A 68 2.39 -13.68 -11.87
C VAL A 68 1.53 -12.50 -11.45
N LEU A 69 0.22 -12.63 -11.58
CA LEU A 69 -0.73 -11.64 -11.05
C LEU A 69 -1.32 -12.16 -9.74
N LEU A 70 -1.28 -11.32 -8.73
CA LEU A 70 -1.75 -11.62 -7.38
C LEU A 70 -2.81 -10.61 -6.95
N VAL A 71 -3.78 -11.08 -6.17
CA VAL A 71 -4.82 -10.23 -5.57
C VAL A 71 -4.84 -10.38 -4.05
N TYR A 72 -5.16 -9.31 -3.36
CA TYR A 72 -5.31 -9.29 -1.91
C TYR A 72 -6.30 -8.18 -1.48
N PRO A 73 -7.15 -8.41 -0.48
CA PRO A 73 -7.39 -9.64 0.26
C PRO A 73 -8.20 -10.67 -0.54
N THR A 74 -8.27 -11.90 -0.04
CA THR A 74 -9.02 -13.01 -0.65
C THR A 74 -10.11 -13.59 0.25
N ASN A 75 -10.28 -13.01 1.44
CA ASN A 75 -11.35 -13.36 2.38
C ASN A 75 -12.59 -12.46 2.14
N ASN A 76 -13.53 -12.42 3.08
CA ASN A 76 -14.76 -11.63 2.97
C ASN A 76 -14.50 -10.13 2.73
N ARG A 77 -13.35 -9.60 3.14
CA ARG A 77 -12.97 -8.21 2.86
C ARG A 77 -12.87 -7.92 1.37
N SER A 78 -12.62 -8.94 0.54
CA SER A 78 -12.56 -8.79 -0.91
C SER A 78 -13.89 -8.38 -1.55
N LEU A 79 -15.00 -8.48 -0.82
CA LEU A 79 -16.29 -7.94 -1.24
C LEU A 79 -16.31 -6.42 -1.28
N HIS A 80 -15.46 -5.77 -0.49
CA HIS A 80 -15.41 -4.32 -0.34
C HIS A 80 -14.21 -3.69 -1.02
N TYR A 81 -13.05 -4.34 -0.97
CA TYR A 81 -11.83 -3.82 -1.58
C TYR A 81 -10.87 -4.96 -1.96
N GLN A 82 -10.11 -4.73 -3.00
CA GLN A 82 -9.09 -5.67 -3.43
C GLN A 82 -8.07 -4.95 -4.32
N ALA A 83 -6.79 -5.24 -4.09
CA ALA A 83 -5.70 -4.78 -4.93
C ALA A 83 -5.18 -5.93 -5.79
N THR A 84 -4.76 -5.60 -7.00
CA THR A 84 -4.04 -6.51 -7.91
C THR A 84 -2.63 -5.99 -8.09
N VAL A 85 -1.66 -6.87 -7.90
CA VAL A 85 -0.24 -6.59 -8.16
C VAL A 85 0.31 -7.59 -9.16
N SER A 86 1.35 -7.20 -9.88
CA SER A 86 2.12 -8.10 -10.72
C SER A 86 3.49 -8.36 -10.11
N VAL A 87 3.97 -9.57 -10.21
CA VAL A 87 5.37 -9.91 -9.93
C VAL A 87 5.98 -10.39 -11.23
N THR A 88 6.83 -9.55 -11.82
CA THR A 88 7.63 -9.91 -12.97
C THR A 88 8.98 -10.44 -12.49
N TYR A 89 9.52 -11.44 -13.15
CA TYR A 89 10.77 -12.06 -12.74
C TYR A 89 11.53 -12.64 -13.92
N GLY A 90 12.81 -12.76 -13.77
CA GLY A 90 13.71 -13.37 -14.75
C GLY A 90 15.14 -12.87 -14.60
N LYS A 91 16.10 -13.66 -15.03
CA LYS A 91 17.54 -13.32 -15.03
C LYS A 91 18.04 -12.86 -13.65
N GLY A 92 17.62 -13.56 -12.58
CA GLY A 92 18.03 -13.22 -11.22
C GLY A 92 17.43 -11.93 -10.67
N SER A 93 16.28 -11.52 -11.20
CA SER A 93 15.58 -10.33 -10.70
C SER A 93 14.09 -10.60 -10.53
N TYR A 94 13.45 -9.79 -9.70
CA TYR A 94 12.00 -9.71 -9.64
C TYR A 94 11.57 -8.29 -9.34
N LYS A 95 10.33 -7.96 -9.68
CA LYS A 95 9.73 -6.67 -9.38
C LYS A 95 8.24 -6.84 -9.07
N VAL A 96 7.83 -6.32 -7.92
CA VAL A 96 6.42 -6.26 -7.51
C VAL A 96 5.89 -4.88 -7.87
N GLU A 97 4.84 -4.82 -8.67
CA GLU A 97 4.23 -3.57 -9.11
C GLU A 97 2.72 -3.57 -8.92
N TYR A 98 2.19 -2.41 -8.61
CA TYR A 98 0.77 -2.18 -8.56
C TYR A 98 0.16 -2.24 -9.96
N VAL A 99 -0.98 -2.92 -10.10
CA VAL A 99 -1.71 -2.99 -11.37
C VAL A 99 -3.01 -2.18 -11.29
N LYS A 100 -3.88 -2.53 -10.37
CA LYS A 100 -5.18 -1.89 -10.18
C LYS A 100 -5.76 -2.24 -8.81
N SER A 101 -6.82 -1.55 -8.44
CA SER A 101 -7.59 -1.90 -7.25
C SER A 101 -9.05 -1.45 -7.40
N ARG A 102 -9.88 -1.91 -6.50
CA ARG A 102 -11.24 -1.42 -6.29
C ARG A 102 -11.45 -1.20 -4.79
N GLY A 103 -12.24 -0.20 -4.44
CA GLY A 103 -12.54 0.12 -3.05
C GLY A 103 -11.35 0.65 -2.23
N LEU A 104 -10.28 1.10 -2.87
CA LEU A 104 -9.04 1.57 -2.24
C LEU A 104 -8.65 2.99 -2.67
N ASP A 105 -9.62 3.77 -3.09
CA ASP A 105 -9.46 5.20 -3.43
C ASP A 105 -8.41 5.48 -4.51
N GLU A 106 -8.30 4.59 -5.49
CA GLU A 106 -7.36 4.73 -6.59
C GLU A 106 -7.58 6.03 -7.36
N LYS A 107 -6.50 6.78 -7.54
CA LYS A 107 -6.47 7.99 -8.37
C LYS A 107 -5.33 7.87 -9.37
N ARG A 108 -5.69 7.88 -10.66
CA ARG A 108 -4.71 7.73 -11.76
C ARG A 108 -4.31 9.05 -12.39
N ASN A 109 -5.08 10.10 -12.16
CA ASN A 109 -4.82 11.43 -12.73
C ASN A 109 -4.92 12.48 -11.64
N GLY A 110 -3.91 13.35 -11.56
CA GLY A 110 -3.93 14.48 -10.65
C GLY A 110 -3.66 14.14 -9.18
N CYS A 111 -3.08 12.99 -8.89
CA CYS A 111 -2.62 12.71 -7.55
C CYS A 111 -1.40 13.60 -7.24
N TYR A 112 -1.45 14.34 -6.13
CA TYR A 112 -0.47 15.38 -5.81
C TYR A 112 -0.26 16.41 -6.92
N GLY A 113 -1.29 16.64 -7.76
CA GLY A 113 -1.20 17.59 -8.90
C GLY A 113 -0.24 17.15 -10.01
N LYS A 114 0.17 15.89 -10.05
CA LYS A 114 1.11 15.34 -11.03
C LYS A 114 0.40 14.39 -11.98
N GLU A 115 0.60 14.61 -13.29
CA GLU A 115 0.12 13.68 -14.30
C GLU A 115 0.90 12.36 -14.25
N GLY A 116 0.20 11.25 -14.52
CA GLY A 116 0.81 9.91 -14.59
C GLY A 116 1.14 9.28 -13.25
N VAL A 117 0.91 10.00 -12.14
CA VAL A 117 1.12 9.46 -10.80
C VAL A 117 -0.15 8.75 -10.33
N VAL A 118 0.00 7.50 -9.92
CA VAL A 118 -1.08 6.70 -9.34
C VAL A 118 -0.98 6.74 -7.83
N CYS A 119 -2.06 7.15 -7.17
CA CYS A 119 -2.20 7.05 -5.73
C CYS A 119 -3.31 6.07 -5.37
N VAL A 120 -3.16 5.44 -4.23
CA VAL A 120 -4.07 4.44 -3.71
C VAL A 120 -3.99 4.45 -2.19
N HIS A 121 -4.96 3.84 -1.53
CA HIS A 121 -4.92 3.70 -0.08
C HIS A 121 -3.55 3.15 0.37
N ARG A 122 -2.91 3.81 1.31
CA ARG A 122 -1.51 3.52 1.74
C ARG A 122 -1.29 2.07 2.20
N ASN A 123 -2.33 1.36 2.60
CA ASN A 123 -2.21 -0.05 2.98
C ASN A 123 -1.71 -0.92 1.83
N VAL A 124 -2.02 -0.54 0.58
CA VAL A 124 -1.52 -1.27 -0.60
C VAL A 124 0.00 -1.24 -0.64
N ASN A 125 0.62 -0.10 -0.35
CA ASN A 125 2.08 0.00 -0.28
C ASN A 125 2.66 -0.90 0.80
N ARG A 126 1.99 -1.02 1.93
CA ARG A 126 2.39 -1.96 3.00
C ARG A 126 2.32 -3.40 2.51
N TRP A 127 1.26 -3.77 1.80
CA TRP A 127 1.11 -5.12 1.26
C TRP A 127 2.19 -5.44 0.23
N ILE A 128 2.49 -4.50 -0.67
CA ILE A 128 3.57 -4.65 -1.65
C ILE A 128 4.92 -4.81 -0.95
N ALA A 129 5.23 -3.97 0.03
CA ALA A 129 6.47 -4.05 0.78
C ALA A 129 6.59 -5.38 1.54
N ASN A 130 5.51 -5.83 2.17
CA ASN A 130 5.50 -7.11 2.87
C ASN A 130 5.76 -8.28 1.93
N LEU A 131 5.12 -8.28 0.77
CA LEU A 131 5.34 -9.31 -0.25
C LEU A 131 6.80 -9.32 -0.71
N GLY A 132 7.36 -8.15 -0.99
CA GLY A 132 8.75 -8.00 -1.40
C GLY A 132 9.74 -8.47 -0.34
N LYS A 133 9.50 -8.10 0.93
CA LYS A 133 10.34 -8.55 2.06
C LYS A 133 10.28 -10.06 2.24
N ASP A 134 9.12 -10.66 2.09
CA ASP A 134 8.97 -12.11 2.17
C ASP A 134 9.73 -12.81 1.04
N LEU A 135 9.64 -12.29 -0.18
CA LEU A 135 10.41 -12.78 -1.32
C LEU A 135 11.91 -12.72 -1.05
N ASN A 136 12.41 -11.60 -0.53
CA ASN A 136 13.81 -11.46 -0.17
C ASN A 136 14.25 -12.49 0.86
N ARG A 137 13.43 -12.67 1.89
CA ARG A 137 13.73 -13.64 2.95
C ARG A 137 13.78 -15.06 2.41
N ILE A 138 12.81 -15.45 1.58
CA ILE A 138 12.75 -16.80 1.01
C ILE A 138 13.94 -17.03 0.08
N LEU A 139 14.25 -16.05 -0.77
CA LEU A 139 15.33 -16.16 -1.75
C LEU A 139 16.73 -16.05 -1.14
N SER A 140 16.86 -15.48 0.04
CA SER A 140 18.13 -15.42 0.77
C SER A 140 18.44 -16.69 1.56
N GLN A 141 17.48 -17.58 1.72
CA GLN A 141 17.73 -18.88 2.34
C GLN A 141 18.55 -19.75 1.39
N SER A 142 19.80 -19.98 1.76
CA SER A 142 20.66 -20.91 1.04
C SER A 142 20.27 -22.35 1.33
N TYR A 143 20.32 -23.18 0.34
CA TYR A 143 20.16 -24.63 0.44
C TYR A 143 21.50 -25.28 0.64
#